data_3e5d409848c0b946318d1f6f2be87412
#
_entry.id   3e5d409848c0b946318d1f6f2be87412
#
_cell.length_a   1.000
_cell.length_b   1.000
_cell.length_c   1.000
_cell.angle_alpha   90.00
_cell.angle_beta   90.00
_cell.angle_gamma   90.00
#
_symmetry.space_group_name_H-M   'P 1'
#
loop_
_entity.id
_entity.type
_entity.pdbx_description
1 polymer ?
#
loop_
_entity_poly.entity_id
_entity_poly.type
_entity_poly.pdbx_seq_one_letter_code
_entity_poly.pdbx_strand_id
1 'polypeptide(L)'
;MINLFISFFYFIKLFFKKQGIDVVFYYPKHFNRGEDNQNLFLKPLFESCKKHKISYLVFEEPDIKSDKKRHKNSIPFDFPFYLIILLRKFGFRDKSSANILLFLFLRNLKFKNVIVLSQSLIEFFRGLNEEAKIFDLQHGIIYSDKESYISDGKASSNISDNNVQLLLFGNGFKEILDLSDNTNYYK
;
A
#
# COMPACT_ATOMS: atom_id res chain seq x y z
N MET A 1 -1.57 2.72 21.64
CA MET A 1 -1.19 4.15 21.79
C MET A 1 0.24 4.45 21.35
N ILE A 2 1.27 3.69 21.76
CA ILE A 2 2.67 3.98 21.40
C ILE A 2 2.90 4.14 19.89
N ASN A 3 2.37 3.23 19.07
CA ASN A 3 2.54 3.30 17.59
C ASN A 3 1.93 4.57 16.98
N LEU A 4 0.81 5.05 17.52
CA LEU A 4 0.18 6.28 17.05
C LEU A 4 1.11 7.49 17.31
N PHE A 5 1.76 7.56 18.46
CA PHE A 5 2.72 8.62 18.77
C PHE A 5 3.97 8.52 17.87
N ILE A 6 4.54 7.33 17.72
CA ILE A 6 5.70 7.12 16.81
C ILE A 6 5.33 7.53 15.39
N SER A 7 4.16 7.12 14.91
CA SER A 7 3.62 7.51 13.60
C SER A 7 3.48 9.02 13.49
N PHE A 8 2.82 9.67 14.43
CA PHE A 8 2.62 11.12 14.44
C PHE A 8 3.95 11.88 14.35
N PHE A 9 4.92 11.57 15.22
CA PHE A 9 6.22 12.26 15.20
C PHE A 9 7.01 12.00 13.91
N TYR A 10 6.91 10.79 13.33
CA TYR A 10 7.53 10.51 12.05
C TYR A 10 6.97 11.40 10.94
N PHE A 11 5.64 11.52 10.84
CA PHE A 11 4.99 12.33 9.81
C PHE A 11 5.19 13.83 10.04
N ILE A 12 5.25 14.31 11.27
CA ILE A 12 5.69 15.68 11.60
C ILE A 12 7.12 15.92 11.09
N LYS A 13 8.04 15.00 11.34
CA LYS A 13 9.41 15.12 10.85
C LYS A 13 9.49 15.15 9.31
N LEU A 14 8.66 14.35 8.65
CA LEU A 14 8.54 14.31 7.19
C LEU A 14 8.06 15.65 6.61
N PHE A 15 7.21 16.36 7.33
CA PHE A 15 6.76 17.70 6.92
C PHE A 15 7.92 18.69 6.76
N PHE A 16 8.96 18.58 7.60
CA PHE A 16 10.11 19.47 7.58
C PHE A 16 11.28 18.98 6.70
N LYS A 17 11.27 17.71 6.32
CA LYS A 17 12.37 17.10 5.56
C LYS A 17 11.89 16.53 4.23
N LYS A 18 12.32 17.12 3.12
CA LYS A 18 12.05 16.57 1.78
C LYS A 18 12.69 15.19 1.66
N GLN A 19 11.89 14.20 1.29
CA GLN A 19 12.33 12.82 1.12
C GLN A 19 11.84 12.29 -0.23
N GLY A 20 12.80 12.03 -1.14
CA GLY A 20 12.55 11.33 -2.40
C GLY A 20 12.78 9.84 -2.21
N ILE A 21 11.80 9.03 -2.56
CA ILE A 21 11.81 7.58 -2.38
C ILE A 21 11.45 6.92 -3.70
N ASP A 22 12.17 5.86 -4.07
CA ASP A 22 11.86 5.14 -5.30
C ASP A 22 10.64 4.24 -5.11
N VAL A 23 10.52 3.56 -3.95
CA VAL A 23 9.45 2.61 -3.67
C VAL A 23 8.88 2.80 -2.26
N VAL A 24 7.57 2.87 -2.16
CA VAL A 24 6.82 2.75 -0.90
C VAL A 24 6.19 1.35 -0.85
N PHE A 25 6.46 0.62 0.21
CA PHE A 25 5.75 -0.62 0.53
C PHE A 25 4.67 -0.34 1.57
N TYR A 26 3.48 -0.89 1.36
CA TYR A 26 2.35 -0.74 2.28
C TYR A 26 1.65 -2.08 2.50
N TYR A 27 1.52 -2.49 3.76
CA TYR A 27 0.87 -3.75 4.10
C TYR A 27 0.38 -3.79 5.55
N PRO A 28 -0.67 -4.60 5.84
CA PRO A 28 -1.13 -4.85 7.20
C PRO A 28 -0.16 -5.69 8.02
N LYS A 29 -0.02 -5.36 9.29
CA LYS A 29 0.87 -6.01 10.27
C LYS A 29 0.73 -7.54 10.36
N HIS A 30 -0.44 -8.12 10.11
CA HIS A 30 -0.66 -9.57 10.16
C HIS A 30 0.12 -10.38 9.11
N PHE A 31 0.70 -9.72 8.11
CA PHE A 31 1.61 -10.36 7.15
C PHE A 31 3.03 -10.57 7.67
N ASN A 32 3.35 -10.11 8.88
CA ASN A 32 4.63 -10.36 9.54
C ASN A 32 4.66 -11.76 10.15
N ARG A 33 4.85 -12.78 9.31
CA ARG A 33 4.79 -14.21 9.69
C ARG A 33 6.16 -14.89 9.72
N GLY A 34 7.20 -14.24 9.25
CA GLY A 34 8.56 -14.75 9.26
C GLY A 34 9.27 -14.54 10.58
N GLU A 35 10.48 -15.09 10.70
CA GLU A 35 11.40 -14.81 11.79
C GLU A 35 11.63 -13.29 11.91
N ASP A 36 11.87 -12.81 13.12
CA ASP A 36 12.00 -11.38 13.42
C ASP A 36 10.84 -10.50 12.93
N ASN A 37 9.64 -11.06 12.83
CA ASN A 37 8.45 -10.39 12.31
C ASN A 37 8.63 -9.85 10.89
N GLN A 38 9.35 -10.57 10.04
CA GLN A 38 9.52 -10.21 8.65
C GLN A 38 8.27 -10.56 7.84
N ASN A 39 7.99 -9.73 6.84
CA ASN A 39 7.00 -10.03 5.82
C ASN A 39 7.63 -10.93 4.76
N LEU A 40 7.20 -12.19 4.70
CA LEU A 40 7.78 -13.19 3.79
C LEU A 40 7.52 -12.88 2.31
N PHE A 41 6.41 -12.24 1.97
CA PHE A 41 6.07 -11.86 0.59
C PHE A 41 6.97 -10.74 0.08
N LEU A 42 7.29 -9.77 0.93
CA LEU A 42 8.07 -8.59 0.56
C LEU A 42 9.57 -8.71 0.84
N LYS A 43 10.00 -9.70 1.62
CA LYS A 43 11.41 -9.91 1.96
C LYS A 43 12.32 -9.96 0.71
N PRO A 44 12.02 -10.73 -0.35
CA PRO A 44 12.85 -10.75 -1.56
C PRO A 44 12.94 -9.39 -2.24
N LEU A 45 11.86 -8.61 -2.21
CA LEU A 45 11.84 -7.26 -2.79
C LEU A 45 12.69 -6.29 -1.96
N PHE A 46 12.64 -6.37 -0.61
CA PHE A 46 13.51 -5.59 0.26
C PHE A 46 14.99 -5.89 0.03
N GLU A 47 15.34 -7.17 -0.14
CA GLU A 47 16.70 -7.61 -0.44
C GLU A 47 17.15 -7.11 -1.82
N SER A 48 16.26 -7.18 -2.82
CA SER A 48 16.52 -6.64 -4.16
C SER A 48 16.74 -5.12 -4.11
N CYS A 49 15.89 -4.37 -3.40
CA CYS A 49 16.07 -2.94 -3.25
C CYS A 49 17.44 -2.60 -2.63
N LYS A 50 17.84 -3.32 -1.58
CA LYS A 50 19.16 -3.13 -0.95
C LYS A 50 20.30 -3.43 -1.92
N LYS A 51 20.23 -4.56 -2.63
CA LYS A 51 21.25 -4.99 -3.60
C LYS A 51 21.44 -3.95 -4.72
N HIS A 52 20.34 -3.38 -5.20
CA HIS A 52 20.35 -2.41 -6.32
C HIS A 52 20.39 -0.96 -5.87
N LYS A 53 20.57 -0.68 -4.56
CA LYS A 53 20.61 0.67 -3.97
C LYS A 53 19.35 1.50 -4.28
N ILE A 54 18.19 0.85 -4.37
CA ILE A 54 16.90 1.49 -4.56
C ILE A 54 16.41 1.99 -3.20
N SER A 55 16.08 3.27 -3.11
CA SER A 55 15.57 3.87 -1.89
C SER A 55 14.12 3.43 -1.64
N TYR A 56 13.82 2.97 -0.43
CA TYR A 56 12.46 2.54 -0.10
C TYR A 56 12.05 2.88 1.32
N LEU A 57 10.72 2.98 1.51
CA LEU A 57 10.05 3.07 2.82
C LEU A 57 9.07 1.93 2.98
N VAL A 58 8.89 1.51 4.21
CA VAL A 58 7.93 0.47 4.57
C VAL A 58 6.93 1.06 5.55
N PHE A 59 5.69 1.21 5.13
CA PHE A 59 4.56 1.59 5.97
C PHE A 59 3.75 0.37 6.36
N GLU A 60 3.54 0.18 7.65
CA GLU A 60 2.67 -0.86 8.17
C GLU A 60 1.33 -0.29 8.59
N GLU A 61 0.27 -0.81 7.98
CA GLU A 61 -1.11 -0.55 8.37
C GLU A 61 -1.38 -1.08 9.80
N PRO A 62 -2.06 -0.32 10.65
CA PRO A 62 -2.50 -0.82 11.94
C PRO A 62 -3.47 -1.99 11.77
N ASP A 63 -3.25 -3.04 12.54
CA ASP A 63 -4.13 -4.20 12.60
C ASP A 63 -4.38 -4.55 14.07
N ILE A 64 -5.52 -4.08 14.59
CA ILE A 64 -5.89 -4.26 16.00
C ILE A 64 -6.14 -5.73 16.34
N LYS A 65 -6.58 -6.52 15.37
CA LYS A 65 -6.93 -7.93 15.56
C LYS A 65 -5.71 -8.85 15.54
N SER A 66 -4.59 -8.37 15.01
CA SER A 66 -3.36 -9.16 14.89
C SER A 66 -2.50 -9.06 16.16
N ASP A 67 -2.07 -10.20 16.67
CA ASP A 67 -1.06 -10.34 17.73
C ASP A 67 0.38 -10.14 17.23
N LYS A 68 0.59 -10.11 15.91
CA LYS A 68 1.90 -9.98 15.29
C LYS A 68 2.57 -8.66 15.66
N LYS A 69 3.90 -8.74 15.88
CA LYS A 69 4.71 -7.55 16.11
C LYS A 69 5.05 -6.87 14.79
N ARG A 70 5.31 -5.57 14.85
CA ARG A 70 5.78 -4.82 13.68
C ARG A 70 7.20 -5.24 13.28
N HIS A 71 7.47 -5.16 11.99
CA HIS A 71 8.84 -5.29 11.49
C HIS A 71 9.70 -4.12 11.98
N LYS A 72 10.90 -4.40 12.46
CA LYS A 72 11.78 -3.39 13.10
C LYS A 72 12.12 -2.17 12.23
N ASN A 73 12.11 -2.35 10.92
CA ASN A 73 12.45 -1.29 9.96
C ASN A 73 11.20 -0.66 9.32
N SER A 74 10.00 -1.02 9.78
CA SER A 74 8.77 -0.41 9.30
C SER A 74 8.41 0.83 10.09
N ILE A 75 7.65 1.70 9.44
CA ILE A 75 7.09 2.90 10.01
C ILE A 75 5.61 2.64 10.27
N PRO A 76 5.12 2.82 11.49
CA PRO A 76 3.69 2.71 11.76
C PRO A 76 2.91 3.73 10.93
N PHE A 77 1.90 3.26 10.19
CA PHE A 77 1.00 4.14 9.43
C PHE A 77 -0.26 4.52 10.22
N ASP A 78 -0.22 4.35 11.56
CA ASP A 78 -1.37 4.50 12.46
C ASP A 78 -1.96 5.91 12.37
N PHE A 79 -1.16 6.96 12.43
CA PHE A 79 -1.65 8.33 12.42
C PHE A 79 -2.38 8.71 11.13
N PRO A 80 -1.79 8.57 9.91
CA PRO A 80 -2.53 8.82 8.68
C PRO A 80 -3.74 7.90 8.51
N PHE A 81 -3.62 6.62 8.86
CA PHE A 81 -4.69 5.64 8.72
C PHE A 81 -5.94 6.03 9.54
N TYR A 82 -5.78 6.35 10.82
CA TYR A 82 -6.93 6.77 11.63
C TYR A 82 -7.50 8.11 11.20
N LEU A 83 -6.66 9.02 10.70
CA LEU A 83 -7.14 10.28 10.15
C LEU A 83 -7.94 10.07 8.87
N ILE A 84 -7.52 9.16 7.98
CA ILE A 84 -8.28 8.78 6.79
C ILE A 84 -9.64 8.18 7.19
N ILE A 85 -9.66 7.25 8.16
CA ILE A 85 -10.91 6.66 8.65
C ILE A 85 -11.84 7.75 9.22
N LEU A 86 -11.30 8.70 9.95
CA LEU A 86 -12.08 9.83 10.47
C LEU A 86 -12.66 10.68 9.34
N LEU A 87 -11.86 11.01 8.33
CA LEU A 87 -12.31 11.78 7.17
C LEU A 87 -13.38 11.02 6.36
N ARG A 88 -13.24 9.70 6.19
CA ARG A 88 -14.30 8.87 5.59
C ARG A 88 -15.63 8.96 6.33
N LYS A 89 -15.62 9.03 7.67
CA LYS A 89 -16.85 9.23 8.47
C LYS A 89 -17.52 10.58 8.21
N PHE A 90 -16.78 11.59 7.79
CA PHE A 90 -17.28 12.89 7.35
C PHE A 90 -17.62 12.94 5.85
N GLY A 91 -17.62 11.81 5.15
CA GLY A 91 -17.97 11.70 3.73
C GLY A 91 -16.84 12.05 2.75
N PHE A 92 -15.61 12.23 3.22
CA PHE A 92 -14.48 12.45 2.32
C PHE A 92 -14.05 11.13 1.66
N ARG A 93 -13.84 11.16 0.33
CA ARG A 93 -13.21 10.07 -0.40
C ARG A 93 -11.70 10.04 -0.11
N ASP A 94 -11.06 8.90 -0.35
CA ASP A 94 -9.63 8.71 -0.09
C ASP A 94 -8.74 9.69 -0.88
N LYS A 95 -9.09 9.96 -2.12
CA LYS A 95 -8.38 10.98 -2.93
C LYS A 95 -8.46 12.38 -2.29
N SER A 96 -9.61 12.76 -1.76
CA SER A 96 -9.76 14.02 -1.02
C SER A 96 -8.99 14.02 0.29
N SER A 97 -9.01 12.90 1.00
CA SER A 97 -8.21 12.70 2.23
C SER A 97 -6.72 12.81 1.94
N ALA A 98 -6.26 12.24 0.81
CA ALA A 98 -4.87 12.36 0.37
C ALA A 98 -4.45 13.82 0.18
N ASN A 99 -5.29 14.63 -0.48
CA ASN A 99 -5.00 16.06 -0.68
C ASN A 99 -4.89 16.82 0.65
N ILE A 100 -5.76 16.52 1.62
CA ILE A 100 -5.69 17.12 2.95
C ILE A 100 -4.37 16.72 3.64
N LEU A 101 -4.01 15.43 3.61
CA LEU A 101 -2.77 14.96 4.23
C LEU A 101 -1.52 15.45 3.51
N LEU A 102 -1.56 15.63 2.18
CA LEU A 102 -0.49 16.28 1.41
C LEU A 102 -0.24 17.69 1.92
N PHE A 103 -1.30 18.47 2.10
CA PHE A 103 -1.17 19.82 2.62
C PHE A 103 -0.61 19.85 4.04
N LEU A 104 -1.09 18.97 4.92
CA LEU A 104 -0.76 19.00 6.35
C LEU A 104 0.58 18.35 6.67
N PHE A 105 0.89 17.17 6.11
CA PHE A 105 2.00 16.33 6.60
C PHE A 105 2.86 15.68 5.51
N LEU A 106 2.31 15.40 4.31
CA LEU A 106 2.94 14.53 3.32
C LEU A 106 3.53 15.28 2.12
N ARG A 107 3.45 16.60 2.07
CA ARG A 107 3.90 17.41 0.92
C ARG A 107 5.35 17.14 0.49
N ASN A 108 6.18 16.75 1.43
CA ASN A 108 7.60 16.49 1.22
C ASN A 108 7.94 15.03 0.93
N LEU A 109 6.96 14.13 1.01
CA LEU A 109 7.10 12.73 0.61
C LEU A 109 6.88 12.62 -0.91
N LYS A 110 7.94 12.33 -1.64
CA LYS A 110 7.89 12.09 -3.08
C LYS A 110 8.29 10.63 -3.34
N PHE A 111 7.48 9.90 -4.10
CA PHE A 111 7.74 8.50 -4.45
C PHE A 111 7.33 8.22 -5.89
N LYS A 112 7.95 7.21 -6.50
CA LYS A 112 7.69 6.80 -7.89
C LYS A 112 6.79 5.57 -7.98
N ASN A 113 6.94 4.66 -7.02
CA ASN A 113 6.25 3.38 -7.03
C ASN A 113 5.66 3.08 -5.66
N VAL A 114 4.52 2.40 -5.66
CA VAL A 114 3.90 1.85 -4.44
C VAL A 114 3.65 0.37 -4.66
N ILE A 115 4.02 -0.46 -3.71
CA ILE A 115 3.73 -1.90 -3.72
C ILE A 115 2.87 -2.20 -2.50
N VAL A 116 1.68 -2.73 -2.71
CA VAL A 116 0.72 -3.03 -1.65
C VAL A 116 0.47 -4.53 -1.52
N LEU A 117 0.15 -4.97 -0.30
CA LEU A 117 -0.47 -6.27 0.00
C LEU A 117 -1.91 -6.09 0.51
N SER A 118 -2.39 -4.84 0.58
CA SER A 118 -3.76 -4.51 0.97
C SER A 118 -4.28 -3.44 0.05
N GLN A 119 -5.46 -3.64 -0.46
CA GLN A 119 -6.13 -2.68 -1.35
C GLN A 119 -6.80 -1.53 -0.60
N SER A 120 -6.72 -1.52 0.74
CA SER A 120 -7.45 -0.60 1.61
C SER A 120 -7.20 0.89 1.36
N LEU A 121 -6.02 1.25 0.86
CA LEU A 121 -5.59 2.64 0.63
C LEU A 121 -5.04 2.89 -0.80
N ILE A 122 -5.41 2.10 -1.79
CA ILE A 122 -4.97 2.30 -3.18
C ILE A 122 -5.37 3.68 -3.69
N GLU A 123 -6.65 4.06 -3.55
CA GLU A 123 -7.16 5.38 -3.96
C GLU A 123 -6.44 6.52 -3.22
N PHE A 124 -6.09 6.31 -1.96
CA PHE A 124 -5.31 7.28 -1.18
C PHE A 124 -3.91 7.48 -1.76
N PHE A 125 -3.17 6.39 -2.03
CA PHE A 125 -1.84 6.50 -2.64
C PHE A 125 -1.88 7.12 -4.03
N ARG A 126 -2.91 6.81 -4.83
CA ARG A 126 -3.16 7.47 -6.11
C ARG A 126 -3.41 8.97 -5.95
N GLY A 127 -4.14 9.38 -4.91
CA GLY A 127 -4.35 10.77 -4.56
C GLY A 127 -3.08 11.49 -4.09
N LEU A 128 -2.14 10.79 -3.45
CA LEU A 128 -0.85 11.36 -3.05
C LEU A 128 0.08 11.63 -4.25
N ASN A 129 0.05 10.77 -5.25
CA ASN A 129 0.82 10.93 -6.47
C ASN A 129 0.11 10.24 -7.64
N GLU A 130 -0.47 11.05 -8.53
CA GLU A 130 -1.21 10.55 -9.70
C GLU A 130 -0.32 9.85 -10.73
N GLU A 131 0.97 10.16 -10.77
CA GLU A 131 1.94 9.58 -11.70
C GLU A 131 2.62 8.31 -11.16
N ALA A 132 2.45 8.00 -9.86
CA ALA A 132 3.08 6.82 -9.27
C ALA A 132 2.54 5.53 -9.88
N LYS A 133 3.42 4.56 -10.12
CA LYS A 133 3.00 3.20 -10.45
C LYS A 133 2.57 2.49 -9.17
N ILE A 134 1.37 1.94 -9.16
CA ILE A 134 0.82 1.18 -8.03
C ILE A 134 0.77 -0.29 -8.41
N PHE A 135 1.38 -1.12 -7.59
CA PHE A 135 1.43 -2.57 -7.76
C PHE A 135 0.70 -3.23 -6.59
N ASP A 136 -0.24 -4.12 -6.90
CA ASP A 136 -0.85 -5.02 -5.91
C ASP A 136 -0.20 -6.40 -6.05
N LEU A 137 0.56 -6.79 -5.03
CA LEU A 137 1.24 -8.08 -4.99
C LEU A 137 0.27 -9.15 -4.47
N GLN A 138 -0.01 -10.15 -5.30
CA GLN A 138 -0.79 -11.30 -4.90
C GLN A 138 -0.19 -11.96 -3.65
N HIS A 139 -1.01 -12.20 -2.64
CA HIS A 139 -0.60 -12.77 -1.36
C HIS A 139 -1.48 -13.94 -0.90
N GLY A 140 -2.37 -14.40 -1.77
CA GLY A 140 -3.28 -15.52 -1.51
C GLY A 140 -3.92 -16.04 -2.77
N ILE A 141 -4.84 -16.98 -2.60
CA ILE A 141 -5.61 -17.54 -3.71
C ILE A 141 -6.61 -16.49 -4.21
N ILE A 142 -6.65 -16.31 -5.51
CA ILE A 142 -7.62 -15.48 -6.22
C ILE A 142 -8.57 -16.43 -6.95
N TYR A 143 -9.86 -16.18 -6.84
CA TYR A 143 -10.94 -16.92 -7.52
C TYR A 143 -11.84 -15.93 -8.25
N SER A 144 -12.63 -16.43 -9.20
CA SER A 144 -13.36 -15.64 -10.21
C SER A 144 -14.39 -14.65 -9.65
N ASP A 145 -14.86 -14.85 -8.42
CA ASP A 145 -15.85 -14.00 -7.75
C ASP A 145 -15.26 -13.20 -6.57
N LYS A 146 -13.94 -13.05 -6.53
CA LYS A 146 -13.30 -12.24 -5.49
C LYS A 146 -13.52 -10.75 -5.75
N GLU A 147 -14.49 -10.16 -5.09
CA GLU A 147 -14.95 -8.77 -5.24
C GLU A 147 -13.83 -7.71 -5.22
N SER A 148 -12.74 -7.96 -4.49
CA SER A 148 -11.60 -7.03 -4.46
C SER A 148 -10.86 -6.95 -5.81
N TYR A 149 -11.01 -7.95 -6.67
CA TYR A 149 -10.38 -8.01 -7.99
C TYR A 149 -11.39 -7.90 -9.13
N ILE A 150 -12.56 -8.51 -8.97
CA ILE A 150 -13.60 -8.57 -10.01
C ILE A 150 -14.92 -8.05 -9.44
N SER A 151 -15.60 -7.20 -10.19
CA SER A 151 -16.97 -6.77 -9.95
C SER A 151 -17.72 -6.81 -11.26
N ASP A 152 -18.84 -7.54 -11.30
CA ASP A 152 -19.68 -7.69 -12.49
C ASP A 152 -18.93 -8.19 -13.74
N GLY A 153 -18.02 -9.17 -13.56
CA GLY A 153 -17.22 -9.74 -14.63
C GLY A 153 -16.13 -8.83 -15.20
N LYS A 154 -15.80 -7.72 -14.51
CA LYS A 154 -14.75 -6.76 -14.92
C LYS A 154 -13.80 -6.54 -13.74
N ALA A 155 -12.63 -5.98 -14.04
CA ALA A 155 -11.74 -5.52 -12.99
C ALA A 155 -12.46 -4.53 -12.05
N SER A 156 -12.30 -4.72 -10.74
CA SER A 156 -12.94 -3.84 -9.76
C SER A 156 -12.54 -2.38 -9.98
N SER A 157 -13.41 -1.44 -9.64
CA SER A 157 -13.13 0.01 -9.77
C SER A 157 -11.88 0.42 -9.00
N ASN A 158 -11.60 -0.22 -7.86
CA ASN A 158 -10.39 0.06 -7.10
C ASN A 158 -9.11 -0.25 -7.88
N ILE A 159 -9.13 -1.24 -8.79
CA ILE A 159 -8.01 -1.59 -9.66
C ILE A 159 -8.02 -0.72 -10.91
N SER A 160 -9.15 -0.66 -11.63
CA SER A 160 -9.25 0.02 -12.93
C SER A 160 -9.08 1.53 -12.80
N ASP A 161 -9.81 2.18 -11.89
CA ASP A 161 -9.80 3.63 -11.74
C ASP A 161 -8.48 4.17 -11.18
N ASN A 162 -7.72 3.32 -10.50
CA ASN A 162 -6.41 3.67 -9.96
C ASN A 162 -5.24 3.16 -10.82
N ASN A 163 -5.50 2.56 -11.97
CA ASN A 163 -4.49 2.01 -12.87
C ASN A 163 -3.47 1.13 -12.12
N VAL A 164 -4.00 0.15 -11.37
CA VAL A 164 -3.20 -0.76 -10.56
C VAL A 164 -2.62 -1.87 -11.44
N GLN A 165 -1.35 -2.17 -11.25
CA GLN A 165 -0.67 -3.27 -11.89
C GLN A 165 -0.66 -4.49 -10.95
N LEU A 166 -1.24 -5.61 -11.40
CA LEU A 166 -1.30 -6.82 -10.60
C LEU A 166 -0.02 -7.64 -10.78
N LEU A 167 0.65 -7.94 -9.68
CA LEU A 167 1.79 -8.87 -9.65
C LEU A 167 1.28 -10.25 -9.24
N LEU A 168 1.01 -11.11 -10.22
CA LEU A 168 0.43 -12.43 -10.03
C LEU A 168 1.50 -13.51 -9.97
N PHE A 169 1.27 -14.58 -9.19
CA PHE A 169 2.19 -15.71 -9.07
C PHE A 169 2.24 -16.62 -10.30
N GLY A 170 1.38 -16.41 -11.28
CA GLY A 170 1.41 -17.19 -12.53
C GLY A 170 0.23 -16.89 -13.45
N ASN A 171 0.30 -17.44 -14.67
CA ASN A 171 -0.70 -17.22 -15.71
C ASN A 171 -2.09 -17.74 -15.36
N GLY A 172 -2.21 -18.82 -14.60
CA GLY A 172 -3.50 -19.37 -14.21
C GLY A 172 -4.38 -18.36 -13.46
N PHE A 173 -3.77 -17.46 -12.68
CA PHE A 173 -4.56 -16.41 -12.02
C PHE A 173 -5.04 -15.32 -12.98
N LYS A 174 -4.30 -15.06 -14.06
CA LYS A 174 -4.75 -14.19 -15.13
C LYS A 174 -6.00 -14.74 -15.82
N GLU A 175 -6.00 -16.03 -16.13
CA GLU A 175 -7.11 -16.71 -16.79
C GLU A 175 -8.36 -16.75 -15.89
N ILE A 176 -8.18 -17.02 -14.59
CA ILE A 176 -9.27 -16.99 -13.61
C ILE A 176 -9.90 -15.59 -13.51
N LEU A 177 -9.09 -14.55 -13.57
CA LEU A 177 -9.55 -13.18 -13.42
C LEU A 177 -10.23 -12.65 -14.69
N ASP A 178 -10.04 -13.33 -15.85
CA ASP A 178 -10.53 -12.86 -17.17
C ASP A 178 -10.40 -11.32 -17.33
N LEU A 179 -9.22 -10.83 -16.90
CA LEU A 179 -8.99 -9.40 -16.88
C LEU A 179 -8.96 -8.87 -18.28
N SER A 180 -9.81 -7.89 -18.56
CA SER A 180 -9.85 -7.20 -19.83
C SER A 180 -8.45 -6.71 -20.24
N ASP A 181 -8.21 -6.56 -21.53
CA ASP A 181 -6.91 -6.15 -22.10
C ASP A 181 -6.34 -4.84 -21.53
N ASN A 182 -7.17 -4.08 -20.80
CA ASN A 182 -6.79 -2.82 -20.15
C ASN A 182 -6.19 -2.97 -18.74
N THR A 183 -6.12 -4.19 -18.20
CA THR A 183 -5.56 -4.40 -16.86
C THR A 183 -4.08 -4.79 -16.99
N ASN A 184 -3.21 -3.92 -16.51
CA ASN A 184 -1.77 -4.20 -16.48
C ASN A 184 -1.48 -5.28 -15.42
N TYR A 185 -0.87 -6.37 -15.84
CA TYR A 185 -0.37 -7.39 -14.92
C TYR A 185 1.03 -7.82 -15.36
N TYR A 186 1.81 -8.27 -14.40
CA TYR A 186 3.16 -8.78 -14.64
C TYR A 186 3.25 -10.23 -14.18
N LYS A 187 4.03 -11.03 -14.93
CA LYS A 187 4.38 -12.39 -14.52
C LYS A 187 5.42 -12.36 -13.42
#